data_07a9654f9da9868cf6d253cb33fb7854
#
_entry.id   07a9654f9da9868cf6d253cb33fb7854
#
_cell.length_a   1.000
_cell.length_b   1.000
_cell.length_c   1.000
_cell.angle_alpha   90.00
_cell.angle_beta   90.00
_cell.angle_gamma   90.00
#
_symmetry.space_group_name_H-M   'P 1'
#
loop_
_entity.id
_entity.type
_entity.pdbx_description
1 polymer ?
#
loop_
_entity_poly.entity_id
_entity_poly.type
_entity_poly.pdbx_seq_one_letter_code
_entity_poly.pdbx_strand_id
1 'polypeptide(L)'
;MRPLAQIFLIGISSLSYAGIEEYYELETVPLPTELAKVANATQVDGLDFFPDGRLATCFVDGQVYTLNPKTGNWKLFADGLHEPLGIVVLNNREMVVCQRPEVTKLRDNDGDGVADEFEVLSDAFGISGNYHEFNFGPVRDAEGNFYFSLGTASSGAGVRYEKRGPFNPLSYMDRMYACVPYRGWVLKITPDGKTIPWASGFRTPNGLGFDLEGHLFVTDNQGDWVGTSKMHHVQQGKFYGHAGSLLWREGWEGRPLNRPVPELDAIRTKAAVLFPHGAMANSPTQPLVDSTGGKFGPFAGQLFVGEMNKGRIMRVALERVRGGFQGMCIPFYDGAGLKRGNNRMVFGPDHSLWIGHSNHGWAGERGLQKLRWNKKVPFELKSMS
;
A
#
# COMPACT_ATOMS: atom_id res chain seq x y z
N MET A 1 -16.46 -19.02 -69.33
CA MET A 1 -15.35 -18.22 -68.76
C MET A 1 -15.83 -17.55 -67.53
N ARG A 2 -15.34 -17.96 -66.36
CA ARG A 2 -15.63 -17.29 -65.03
C ARG A 2 -14.39 -16.47 -64.73
N PRO A 3 -14.52 -15.22 -64.23
CA PRO A 3 -13.38 -14.42 -63.81
C PRO A 3 -12.83 -14.92 -62.47
N LEU A 4 -11.52 -15.09 -62.40
CA LEU A 4 -10.79 -15.32 -61.17
C LEU A 4 -10.83 -14.04 -60.30
N ALA A 5 -11.36 -14.17 -59.09
CA ALA A 5 -11.22 -13.14 -58.09
C ALA A 5 -9.81 -13.18 -57.50
N GLN A 6 -9.03 -12.14 -57.71
CA GLN A 6 -7.76 -11.93 -57.01
C GLN A 6 -8.06 -11.52 -55.56
N ILE A 7 -7.70 -12.42 -54.62
CA ILE A 7 -7.73 -12.10 -53.19
C ILE A 7 -6.44 -11.32 -52.90
N PHE A 8 -6.58 -10.02 -52.62
CA PHE A 8 -5.50 -9.22 -52.02
C PHE A 8 -5.36 -9.62 -50.55
N LEU A 9 -4.33 -10.37 -50.23
CA LEU A 9 -3.86 -10.52 -48.86
C LEU A 9 -3.23 -9.19 -48.43
N ILE A 10 -3.97 -8.38 -47.68
CA ILE A 10 -3.41 -7.27 -46.93
C ILE A 10 -2.64 -7.90 -45.78
N GLY A 11 -1.31 -7.88 -45.89
CA GLY A 11 -0.44 -8.25 -44.79
C GLY A 11 -0.66 -7.27 -43.64
N ILE A 12 -1.36 -7.72 -42.61
CA ILE A 12 -1.39 -7.02 -41.33
C ILE A 12 0.01 -7.19 -40.75
N SER A 13 0.90 -6.20 -40.96
CA SER A 13 2.11 -6.08 -40.18
C SER A 13 1.66 -5.99 -38.71
N SER A 14 1.96 -6.99 -37.91
CA SER A 14 1.82 -6.92 -36.50
C SER A 14 2.67 -5.73 -36.02
N LEU A 15 2.04 -4.61 -35.72
CA LEU A 15 2.62 -3.58 -34.91
C LEU A 15 2.91 -4.22 -33.53
N SER A 16 4.14 -4.70 -33.36
CA SER A 16 4.62 -5.04 -32.02
C SER A 16 4.60 -3.73 -31.23
N TYR A 17 3.62 -3.58 -30.35
CA TYR A 17 3.68 -2.52 -29.34
C TYR A 17 4.95 -2.77 -28.54
N ALA A 18 5.84 -1.79 -28.56
CA ALA A 18 6.99 -1.76 -27.68
C ALA A 18 6.50 -1.92 -26.25
N GLY A 19 7.01 -2.90 -25.52
CA GLY A 19 6.68 -3.06 -24.12
C GLY A 19 7.22 -1.90 -23.31
N ILE A 20 6.68 -1.67 -22.11
CA ILE A 20 7.10 -0.57 -21.24
C ILE A 20 8.59 -0.62 -20.89
N GLU A 21 9.21 -1.79 -20.96
CA GLU A 21 10.64 -2.04 -20.78
C GLU A 21 11.53 -1.32 -21.78
N GLU A 22 11.02 -0.89 -22.93
CA GLU A 22 11.77 -0.03 -23.84
C GLU A 22 11.94 1.40 -23.35
N TYR A 23 11.13 1.79 -22.37
CA TYR A 23 11.07 3.14 -21.81
C TYR A 23 11.66 3.24 -20.40
N TYR A 24 11.82 2.10 -19.71
CA TYR A 24 12.27 2.03 -18.34
C TYR A 24 13.34 0.94 -18.15
N GLU A 25 14.34 1.30 -17.36
CA GLU A 25 15.42 0.38 -16.94
C GLU A 25 15.11 -0.12 -15.53
N LEU A 26 15.04 -1.44 -15.37
CA LEU A 26 14.82 -2.10 -14.07
C LEU A 26 16.14 -2.64 -13.53
N GLU A 27 16.48 -2.26 -12.31
CA GLU A 27 17.67 -2.67 -11.58
C GLU A 27 17.29 -3.41 -10.29
N THR A 28 17.97 -4.49 -9.95
CA THR A 28 17.85 -5.13 -8.64
C THR A 28 18.92 -4.58 -7.72
N VAL A 29 18.51 -4.03 -6.57
CA VAL A 29 19.39 -3.45 -5.57
C VAL A 29 19.81 -4.53 -4.58
N PRO A 30 21.13 -4.75 -4.37
CA PRO A 30 21.62 -5.69 -3.37
C PRO A 30 21.16 -5.30 -1.96
N LEU A 31 20.70 -6.29 -1.19
CA LEU A 31 20.29 -6.11 0.22
C LEU A 31 21.47 -6.36 1.18
N PRO A 32 21.34 -5.97 2.47
CA PRO A 32 22.34 -6.27 3.50
C PRO A 32 22.68 -7.77 3.53
N THR A 33 23.95 -8.10 3.53
CA THR A 33 24.42 -9.50 3.47
C THR A 33 24.03 -10.30 4.70
N GLU A 34 23.86 -9.65 5.83
CA GLU A 34 23.41 -10.25 7.09
C GLU A 34 21.99 -10.76 6.97
N LEU A 35 21.09 -9.98 6.35
CA LEU A 35 19.70 -10.35 6.14
C LEU A 35 19.56 -11.50 5.13
N ALA A 36 20.43 -11.58 4.14
CA ALA A 36 20.41 -12.65 3.14
C ALA A 36 20.63 -14.05 3.73
N LYS A 37 21.20 -14.13 4.94
CA LYS A 37 21.45 -15.37 5.66
C LYS A 37 20.24 -15.86 6.49
N VAL A 38 19.27 -14.99 6.71
CA VAL A 38 18.08 -15.29 7.53
C VAL A 38 16.89 -15.54 6.60
N ALA A 39 16.23 -16.69 6.77
CA ALA A 39 15.03 -16.99 6.00
C ALA A 39 13.95 -15.94 6.28
N ASN A 40 13.33 -15.42 5.23
CA ASN A 40 12.31 -14.38 5.24
C ASN A 40 12.77 -12.94 5.54
N ALA A 41 13.95 -12.71 6.09
CA ALA A 41 14.41 -11.37 6.50
C ALA A 41 14.58 -10.35 5.35
N THR A 42 14.54 -10.78 4.09
CA THR A 42 14.71 -9.91 2.92
C THR A 42 13.41 -9.36 2.35
N GLN A 43 12.31 -9.41 3.11
CA GLN A 43 11.04 -8.78 2.75
C GLN A 43 11.09 -7.29 3.08
N VAL A 44 10.95 -6.46 2.04
CA VAL A 44 11.03 -5.00 2.15
C VAL A 44 9.61 -4.45 2.25
N ASP A 45 9.26 -3.93 3.42
CA ASP A 45 7.89 -3.55 3.78
C ASP A 45 7.69 -2.06 4.09
N GLY A 46 8.73 -1.27 4.02
CA GLY A 46 8.67 0.19 4.11
C GLY A 46 9.86 0.84 3.45
N LEU A 47 9.61 1.95 2.75
CA LEU A 47 10.61 2.74 2.04
C LEU A 47 10.31 4.22 2.20
N ASP A 48 11.31 5.02 2.57
CA ASP A 48 11.25 6.47 2.45
C ASP A 48 12.66 7.07 2.37
N PHE A 49 12.80 8.27 1.82
CA PHE A 49 14.08 8.93 1.67
C PHE A 49 14.31 9.99 2.74
N PHE A 50 15.52 9.97 3.30
CA PHE A 50 16.02 11.08 4.10
C PHE A 50 16.28 12.31 3.25
N PRO A 51 16.19 13.53 3.83
CA PRO A 51 16.57 14.75 3.12
C PRO A 51 17.98 14.76 2.56
N ASP A 52 18.90 14.01 3.18
CA ASP A 52 20.30 13.85 2.72
C ASP A 52 20.47 12.85 1.56
N GLY A 53 19.39 12.18 1.16
CA GLY A 53 19.35 11.25 0.04
C GLY A 53 19.63 9.79 0.41
N ARG A 54 19.82 9.46 1.70
CA ARG A 54 19.79 8.06 2.15
C ARG A 54 18.38 7.50 2.04
N LEU A 55 18.25 6.20 1.78
CA LEU A 55 16.99 5.47 1.82
C LEU A 55 16.84 4.79 3.18
N ALA A 56 15.71 5.01 3.85
CA ALA A 56 15.27 4.20 4.98
C ALA A 56 14.46 3.02 4.48
N THR A 57 14.69 1.84 5.05
CA THR A 57 14.03 0.60 4.65
C THR A 57 13.72 -0.25 5.87
N CYS A 58 12.46 -0.62 6.09
CA CYS A 58 12.13 -1.61 7.11
C CYS A 58 11.90 -3.00 6.51
N PHE A 59 12.26 -4.01 7.29
CA PHE A 59 12.16 -5.43 6.94
C PHE A 59 11.20 -6.14 7.90
N VAL A 60 10.45 -7.11 7.38
CA VAL A 60 9.39 -7.80 8.14
C VAL A 60 9.85 -8.40 9.47
N ASP A 61 11.10 -8.85 9.54
CA ASP A 61 11.67 -9.47 10.76
C ASP A 61 12.05 -8.45 11.84
N GLY A 62 11.81 -7.14 11.63
CA GLY A 62 11.92 -6.12 12.66
C GLY A 62 13.08 -5.15 12.53
N GLN A 63 13.90 -5.27 11.49
CA GLN A 63 15.04 -4.37 11.27
C GLN A 63 14.63 -3.14 10.45
N VAL A 64 15.28 -2.02 10.75
CA VAL A 64 15.33 -0.83 9.89
C VAL A 64 16.77 -0.59 9.49
N TYR A 65 17.01 -0.51 8.19
CA TYR A 65 18.32 -0.17 7.63
C TYR A 65 18.27 1.14 6.87
N THR A 66 19.39 1.81 6.82
CA THR A 66 19.64 2.95 5.92
C THR A 66 20.60 2.54 4.82
N LEU A 67 20.28 2.90 3.58
CA LEU A 67 21.13 2.70 2.40
C LEU A 67 21.65 4.06 1.92
N ASN A 68 22.94 4.16 1.65
CA ASN A 68 23.47 5.24 0.82
C ASN A 68 23.44 4.79 -0.65
N PRO A 69 22.53 5.32 -1.50
CA PRO A 69 22.37 4.85 -2.87
C PRO A 69 23.59 5.13 -3.78
N LYS A 70 24.46 6.05 -3.40
CA LYS A 70 25.68 6.41 -4.16
C LYS A 70 26.79 5.40 -3.97
N THR A 71 26.91 4.83 -2.76
CA THR A 71 27.99 3.90 -2.40
C THR A 71 27.53 2.45 -2.32
N GLY A 72 26.21 2.21 -2.22
CA GLY A 72 25.64 0.89 -1.99
C GLY A 72 25.78 0.40 -0.53
N ASN A 73 26.27 1.26 0.38
CA ASN A 73 26.51 0.87 1.77
C ASN A 73 25.21 0.89 2.59
N TRP A 74 24.95 -0.21 3.29
CA TRP A 74 23.89 -0.37 4.25
C TRP A 74 24.40 -0.17 5.68
N LYS A 75 23.58 0.42 6.54
CA LYS A 75 23.80 0.53 7.98
C LYS A 75 22.52 0.17 8.72
N LEU A 76 22.62 -0.69 9.74
CA LEU A 76 21.51 -0.95 10.67
C LEU A 76 21.19 0.33 11.43
N PHE A 77 19.93 0.76 11.40
CA PHE A 77 19.43 1.93 12.11
C PHE A 77 18.64 1.54 13.38
N ALA A 78 17.81 0.51 13.30
CA ALA A 78 17.05 -0.02 14.43
C ALA A 78 16.77 -1.51 14.26
N ASP A 79 16.57 -2.22 15.37
CA ASP A 79 16.18 -3.63 15.42
C ASP A 79 15.15 -3.86 16.53
N GLY A 80 14.51 -5.04 16.54
CA GLY A 80 13.57 -5.43 17.58
C GLY A 80 12.14 -4.92 17.39
N LEU A 81 11.81 -4.37 16.22
CA LEU A 81 10.43 -4.04 15.85
C LEU A 81 9.65 -5.33 15.52
N HIS A 82 8.32 -5.23 15.54
CA HIS A 82 7.46 -6.38 15.27
C HIS A 82 6.68 -6.20 13.95
N GLU A 83 7.13 -6.85 12.89
CA GLU A 83 6.54 -6.79 11.55
C GLU A 83 6.24 -5.33 11.10
N PRO A 84 7.26 -4.49 10.96
CA PRO A 84 7.05 -3.12 10.48
C PRO A 84 6.66 -3.13 9.01
N LEU A 85 5.52 -2.49 8.66
CA LEU A 85 4.92 -2.52 7.32
C LEU A 85 4.81 -1.13 6.67
N GLY A 86 5.65 -0.21 7.08
CA GLY A 86 5.79 1.10 6.46
C GLY A 86 6.55 2.07 7.34
N ILE A 87 7.06 3.10 6.69
CA ILE A 87 7.97 4.07 7.28
C ILE A 87 7.73 5.45 6.69
N VAL A 88 7.86 6.49 7.51
CA VAL A 88 7.88 7.90 7.11
C VAL A 88 9.09 8.57 7.75
N VAL A 89 9.99 9.08 6.97
CA VAL A 89 11.14 9.87 7.43
C VAL A 89 10.68 11.29 7.77
N LEU A 90 11.06 11.80 8.93
CA LEU A 90 10.73 13.15 9.39
C LEU A 90 11.88 14.15 9.13
N ASN A 91 13.09 13.72 9.36
CA ASN A 91 14.33 14.46 9.13
C ASN A 91 15.52 13.47 9.07
N ASN A 92 16.75 13.95 9.03
CA ASN A 92 17.95 13.08 8.88
C ASN A 92 18.20 12.13 10.07
N ARG A 93 17.43 12.24 11.17
CA ARG A 93 17.63 11.48 12.41
C ARG A 93 16.36 10.84 12.95
N GLU A 94 15.20 11.18 12.40
CA GLU A 94 13.91 10.72 12.93
C GLU A 94 13.05 10.11 11.84
N MET A 95 12.33 9.06 12.19
CA MET A 95 11.33 8.43 11.37
C MET A 95 10.18 7.83 12.20
N VAL A 96 9.05 7.62 11.57
CA VAL A 96 7.88 6.93 12.17
C VAL A 96 7.65 5.63 11.43
N VAL A 97 7.51 4.55 12.17
CA VAL A 97 7.29 3.19 11.66
C VAL A 97 5.95 2.67 12.15
N CYS A 98 5.16 2.08 11.26
CA CYS A 98 3.96 1.34 11.65
C CYS A 98 4.30 -0.14 11.78
N GLN A 99 4.21 -0.65 12.99
CA GLN A 99 4.47 -2.06 13.30
C GLN A 99 3.22 -2.72 13.89
N ARG A 100 3.23 -4.06 14.05
CA ARG A 100 2.05 -4.81 14.47
C ARG A 100 1.44 -4.32 15.78
N PRO A 101 2.18 -4.04 16.87
CA PRO A 101 1.58 -3.58 18.13
C PRO A 101 1.26 -2.08 18.16
N GLU A 102 1.93 -1.24 17.35
CA GLU A 102 1.89 0.21 17.55
C GLU A 102 2.45 0.99 16.37
N VAL A 103 2.27 2.30 16.41
CA VAL A 103 3.01 3.28 15.59
C VAL A 103 4.10 3.87 16.45
N THR A 104 5.36 3.70 16.04
CA THR A 104 6.54 4.03 16.83
C THR A 104 7.40 5.06 16.11
N LYS A 105 7.83 6.09 16.83
CA LYS A 105 8.83 7.04 16.36
C LYS A 105 10.21 6.59 16.81
N LEU A 106 11.13 6.52 15.87
CA LEU A 106 12.53 6.18 16.09
C LEU A 106 13.37 7.45 15.98
N ARG A 107 14.30 7.63 16.91
CA ARG A 107 15.16 8.81 16.95
C ARG A 107 16.62 8.43 17.22
N ASP A 108 17.52 8.96 16.40
CA ASP A 108 18.98 8.96 16.59
C ASP A 108 19.37 10.28 17.26
N ASN A 109 19.58 10.26 18.56
CA ASN A 109 19.81 11.47 19.37
C ASN A 109 21.25 11.98 19.24
N ASP A 110 22.25 11.09 19.18
CA ASP A 110 23.67 11.46 19.15
C ASP A 110 24.23 11.61 17.72
N GLY A 111 23.49 11.14 16.70
CA GLY A 111 23.85 11.30 15.28
C GLY A 111 24.83 10.24 14.78
N ASP A 112 24.92 9.13 15.48
CA ASP A 112 25.76 8.02 15.05
C ASP A 112 25.11 7.17 13.95
N GLY A 113 23.82 7.40 13.62
CA GLY A 113 23.05 6.70 12.59
C GLY A 113 22.44 5.40 13.09
N VAL A 114 22.24 5.27 14.40
CA VAL A 114 21.48 4.20 15.07
C VAL A 114 20.41 4.85 15.96
N ALA A 115 19.27 4.25 16.09
CA ALA A 115 18.20 4.78 16.94
C ALA A 115 18.47 4.52 18.41
N ASP A 116 18.49 5.60 19.22
CA ASP A 116 18.61 5.56 20.69
C ASP A 116 17.26 5.50 21.38
N GLU A 117 16.23 6.03 20.72
CA GLU A 117 14.92 6.26 21.35
C GLU A 117 13.80 5.69 20.48
N PHE A 118 12.88 4.98 21.15
CA PHE A 118 11.67 4.39 20.59
C PHE A 118 10.47 4.95 21.35
N GLU A 119 9.78 5.89 20.73
CA GLU A 119 8.62 6.56 21.31
C GLU A 119 7.32 6.01 20.70
N VAL A 120 6.43 5.47 21.53
CA VAL A 120 5.09 5.04 21.09
C VAL A 120 4.22 6.24 20.79
N LEU A 121 3.84 6.44 19.51
CA LEU A 121 2.92 7.49 19.11
C LEU A 121 1.45 7.05 19.25
N SER A 122 1.16 5.78 19.02
CA SER A 122 -0.18 5.22 19.19
C SER A 122 -0.15 3.70 19.28
N ASP A 123 -0.83 3.19 20.29
CA ASP A 123 -1.23 1.79 20.45
C ASP A 123 -2.75 1.67 20.68
N ALA A 124 -3.52 2.71 20.38
CA ALA A 124 -4.95 2.87 20.67
C ALA A 124 -5.86 2.01 19.77
N PHE A 125 -5.50 0.74 19.58
CA PHE A 125 -6.28 -0.25 18.84
C PHE A 125 -6.12 -1.65 19.43
N GLY A 126 -7.03 -2.56 19.08
CA GLY A 126 -7.02 -3.92 19.61
C GLY A 126 -6.08 -4.86 18.85
N ILE A 127 -5.61 -5.89 19.56
CA ILE A 127 -4.84 -7.01 19.01
C ILE A 127 -5.43 -8.31 19.56
N SER A 128 -5.83 -9.24 18.68
CA SER A 128 -6.27 -10.58 19.06
C SER A 128 -5.16 -11.64 18.94
N GLY A 129 -3.99 -11.27 18.41
CA GLY A 129 -2.90 -12.19 18.10
C GLY A 129 -3.16 -13.03 16.85
N ASN A 130 -4.17 -12.70 16.05
CA ASN A 130 -4.40 -13.30 14.76
C ASN A 130 -3.33 -12.82 13.77
N TYR A 131 -2.68 -13.73 13.03
CA TYR A 131 -1.58 -13.34 12.14
C TYR A 131 -2.00 -12.36 11.05
N HIS A 132 -3.27 -12.37 10.63
CA HIS A 132 -3.79 -11.52 9.57
C HIS A 132 -4.11 -10.08 10.02
N GLU A 133 -4.01 -9.75 11.28
CA GLU A 133 -4.19 -8.40 11.83
C GLU A 133 -2.99 -7.50 11.53
N PHE A 134 -2.65 -7.33 10.26
CA PHE A 134 -1.59 -6.43 9.82
C PHE A 134 -1.96 -4.97 10.08
N ASN A 135 -0.94 -4.13 10.31
CA ASN A 135 -1.04 -2.68 10.37
C ASN A 135 -0.22 -2.08 9.23
N PHE A 136 -0.80 -1.20 8.45
CA PHE A 136 -0.18 -0.65 7.25
C PHE A 136 -0.07 0.88 7.32
N GLY A 137 0.93 1.42 6.67
CA GLY A 137 1.30 2.82 6.73
C GLY A 137 2.55 3.01 7.62
N PRO A 138 2.80 4.20 8.18
CA PRO A 138 1.96 5.37 8.09
C PRO A 138 2.14 6.15 6.79
N VAL A 139 1.24 7.12 6.55
CA VAL A 139 1.45 8.23 5.63
C VAL A 139 1.22 9.54 6.38
N ARG A 140 1.87 10.64 5.97
CA ARG A 140 1.82 11.93 6.66
C ARG A 140 1.21 13.00 5.76
N ASP A 141 0.26 13.78 6.28
CA ASP A 141 -0.28 14.94 5.58
C ASP A 141 0.56 16.21 5.79
N ALA A 142 0.18 17.29 5.11
CA ALA A 142 0.86 18.58 5.19
C ALA A 142 0.74 19.25 6.57
N GLU A 143 -0.30 18.94 7.34
CA GLU A 143 -0.53 19.43 8.70
C GLU A 143 0.26 18.64 9.74
N GLY A 144 0.95 17.56 9.33
CA GLY A 144 1.78 16.73 10.20
C GLY A 144 1.03 15.59 10.88
N ASN A 145 -0.21 15.31 10.49
CA ASN A 145 -0.93 14.15 10.97
C ASN A 145 -0.43 12.88 10.29
N PHE A 146 -0.45 11.75 11.02
CA PHE A 146 -0.20 10.44 10.45
C PHE A 146 -1.50 9.66 10.27
N TYR A 147 -1.58 8.91 9.19
CA TYR A 147 -2.69 7.98 8.93
C TYR A 147 -2.13 6.58 8.75
N PHE A 148 -2.78 5.62 9.38
CA PHE A 148 -2.44 4.20 9.25
C PHE A 148 -3.71 3.36 9.23
N SER A 149 -3.62 2.16 8.71
CA SER A 149 -4.77 1.29 8.54
C SER A 149 -4.56 -0.08 9.18
N LEU A 150 -5.65 -0.65 9.66
CA LEU A 150 -5.68 -1.88 10.44
C LEU A 150 -6.43 -2.96 9.67
N GLY A 151 -5.74 -4.03 9.29
CA GLY A 151 -6.33 -5.21 8.67
C GLY A 151 -7.22 -5.98 9.66
N THR A 152 -8.21 -6.69 9.11
CA THR A 152 -9.07 -7.58 9.89
C THR A 152 -8.38 -8.90 10.23
N ALA A 153 -8.86 -9.59 11.24
CA ALA A 153 -8.50 -10.98 11.52
C ALA A 153 -9.07 -11.93 10.45
N SER A 154 -8.49 -13.12 10.33
CA SER A 154 -8.95 -14.19 9.43
C SER A 154 -9.23 -15.47 10.20
N SER A 155 -10.38 -16.10 9.95
CA SER A 155 -10.73 -17.41 10.55
C SER A 155 -9.74 -18.51 10.17
N GLY A 156 -9.10 -18.43 9.01
CA GLY A 156 -8.05 -19.35 8.58
C GLY A 156 -6.81 -19.35 9.47
N ALA A 157 -6.58 -18.28 10.24
CA ALA A 157 -5.49 -18.18 11.22
C ALA A 157 -5.91 -18.56 12.66
N GLY A 158 -7.14 -19.02 12.82
CA GLY A 158 -7.76 -19.32 14.12
C GLY A 158 -8.19 -18.07 14.88
N VAL A 159 -9.14 -18.26 15.79
CA VAL A 159 -9.60 -17.21 16.69
C VAL A 159 -8.67 -17.17 17.90
N ARG A 160 -8.20 -15.97 18.23
CA ARG A 160 -7.42 -15.69 19.43
C ARG A 160 -8.21 -14.71 20.29
N TYR A 161 -8.42 -15.08 21.52
CA TYR A 161 -9.11 -14.25 22.50
C TYR A 161 -8.07 -13.43 23.27
N GLU A 162 -8.34 -12.15 23.47
CA GLU A 162 -7.61 -11.26 24.37
C GLU A 162 -6.07 -11.22 24.24
N LYS A 163 -5.60 -10.19 23.60
CA LYS A 163 -4.19 -9.78 23.67
C LYS A 163 -4.09 -8.31 24.12
N ARG A 164 -4.86 -7.44 23.48
CA ARG A 164 -5.03 -6.03 23.86
C ARG A 164 -6.41 -5.54 23.45
N GLY A 165 -7.11 -4.91 24.40
CA GLY A 165 -8.48 -4.43 24.23
C GLY A 165 -9.54 -5.50 24.39
N PRO A 166 -10.83 -5.10 24.50
CA PRO A 166 -11.95 -6.02 24.66
C PRO A 166 -12.14 -6.86 23.40
N PHE A 167 -12.43 -8.15 23.58
CA PHE A 167 -12.85 -9.04 22.51
C PHE A 167 -14.37 -9.07 22.42
N ASN A 168 -14.95 -8.70 21.28
CA ASN A 168 -16.39 -8.72 21.05
C ASN A 168 -16.75 -9.65 19.89
N PRO A 169 -17.36 -10.82 20.15
CA PRO A 169 -17.68 -11.83 19.14
C PRO A 169 -18.81 -11.40 18.19
N LEU A 170 -19.52 -10.30 18.46
CA LEU A 170 -20.57 -9.82 17.56
C LEU A 170 -20.06 -9.40 16.19
N SER A 171 -18.75 -9.12 16.08
CA SER A 171 -18.10 -8.86 14.78
C SER A 171 -17.64 -10.12 14.06
N TYR A 172 -17.73 -11.30 14.69
CA TYR A 172 -17.24 -12.53 14.05
C TYR A 172 -18.03 -12.83 12.78
N MET A 173 -17.31 -13.00 11.70
CA MET A 173 -17.77 -13.44 10.39
C MET A 173 -17.01 -14.69 10.01
N ASP A 174 -17.54 -15.54 9.18
CA ASP A 174 -16.96 -16.85 8.88
C ASP A 174 -15.53 -16.78 8.32
N ARG A 175 -15.21 -15.73 7.59
CA ARG A 175 -13.90 -15.57 6.94
C ARG A 175 -13.05 -14.47 7.57
N MET A 176 -13.57 -13.25 7.58
CA MET A 176 -12.85 -12.05 8.05
C MET A 176 -13.66 -11.35 9.12
N TYR A 177 -13.02 -10.93 10.20
CA TYR A 177 -13.71 -10.35 11.35
C TYR A 177 -12.89 -9.27 12.06
N ALA A 178 -13.55 -8.43 12.85
CA ALA A 178 -12.98 -7.30 13.57
C ALA A 178 -13.40 -7.33 15.06
N CYS A 179 -13.07 -8.41 15.76
CA CYS A 179 -13.53 -8.67 17.14
C CYS A 179 -12.79 -7.87 18.21
N VAL A 180 -11.72 -7.17 17.87
CA VAL A 180 -11.00 -6.25 18.76
C VAL A 180 -11.01 -4.84 18.21
N PRO A 181 -10.81 -3.80 19.05
CA PRO A 181 -11.01 -2.40 18.65
C PRO A 181 -10.31 -1.99 17.36
N TYR A 182 -11.08 -1.36 16.50
CA TYR A 182 -10.66 -0.68 15.27
C TYR A 182 -10.05 -1.56 14.18
N ARG A 183 -10.17 -2.90 14.20
CA ARG A 183 -9.82 -3.71 13.04
C ARG A 183 -10.76 -3.41 11.86
N GLY A 184 -10.17 -3.28 10.67
CA GLY A 184 -10.88 -2.80 9.48
C GLY A 184 -11.12 -1.29 9.47
N TRP A 185 -10.26 -0.50 10.12
CA TRP A 185 -10.32 0.96 10.19
C TRP A 185 -9.05 1.62 9.65
N VAL A 186 -9.20 2.88 9.26
CA VAL A 186 -8.11 3.87 9.16
C VAL A 186 -8.16 4.73 10.42
N LEU A 187 -7.02 4.91 11.05
CA LEU A 187 -6.85 5.80 12.21
C LEU A 187 -5.95 6.98 11.83
N LYS A 188 -6.14 8.11 12.51
CA LYS A 188 -5.35 9.33 12.39
C LYS A 188 -4.67 9.63 13.72
N ILE A 189 -3.39 9.96 13.70
CA ILE A 189 -2.65 10.51 14.83
C ILE A 189 -2.39 11.99 14.55
N THR A 190 -2.84 12.86 15.44
CA THR A 190 -2.61 14.30 15.33
C THR A 190 -1.22 14.68 15.85
N PRO A 191 -0.68 15.87 15.52
CA PRO A 191 0.63 16.32 16.02
C PRO A 191 0.73 16.42 17.55
N ASP A 192 -0.39 16.59 18.25
CA ASP A 192 -0.48 16.55 19.70
C ASP A 192 -0.64 15.14 20.27
N GLY A 193 -0.48 14.10 19.46
CA GLY A 193 -0.46 12.69 19.87
C GLY A 193 -1.84 12.05 20.06
N LYS A 194 -2.94 12.73 19.70
CA LYS A 194 -4.28 12.15 19.81
C LYS A 194 -4.56 11.20 18.67
N THR A 195 -4.97 9.97 18.99
CA THR A 195 -5.45 8.99 18.00
C THR A 195 -6.95 9.14 17.79
N ILE A 196 -7.36 9.27 16.53
CA ILE A 196 -8.75 9.49 16.12
C ILE A 196 -9.16 8.35 15.16
N PRO A 197 -10.24 7.60 15.46
CA PRO A 197 -10.87 6.71 14.50
C PRO A 197 -11.38 7.51 13.28
N TRP A 198 -10.79 7.27 12.11
CA TRP A 198 -11.02 8.13 10.94
C TRP A 198 -12.10 7.61 10.02
N ALA A 199 -11.99 6.34 9.61
CA ALA A 199 -12.93 5.70 8.69
C ALA A 199 -12.95 4.19 8.87
N SER A 200 -14.09 3.54 8.60
CA SER A 200 -14.30 2.11 8.81
C SER A 200 -14.70 1.39 7.52
N GLY A 201 -14.72 0.07 7.55
CA GLY A 201 -15.26 -0.74 6.46
C GLY A 201 -14.21 -1.34 5.54
N PHE A 202 -12.98 -1.51 6.02
CA PHE A 202 -11.89 -2.12 5.28
C PHE A 202 -11.69 -3.59 5.68
N ARG A 203 -11.22 -4.40 4.73
CA ARG A 203 -10.87 -5.80 4.99
C ARG A 203 -9.36 -5.96 5.22
N THR A 204 -8.56 -5.66 4.19
CA THR A 204 -7.10 -5.67 4.24
C THR A 204 -6.60 -4.43 3.50
N PRO A 205 -6.62 -3.28 4.17
CA PRO A 205 -6.26 -1.99 3.58
C PRO A 205 -4.74 -1.85 3.48
N ASN A 206 -4.12 -2.59 2.54
CA ASN A 206 -2.66 -2.74 2.47
C ASN A 206 -1.92 -1.46 2.10
N GLY A 207 -2.54 -0.50 1.47
CA GLY A 207 -1.82 0.69 1.06
C GLY A 207 -2.57 2.00 1.26
N LEU A 208 -1.86 2.98 1.79
CA LEU A 208 -2.32 4.35 1.94
C LEU A 208 -1.44 5.28 1.13
N GLY A 209 -2.01 6.37 0.60
CA GLY A 209 -1.27 7.43 -0.08
C GLY A 209 -2.13 8.65 -0.32
N PHE A 210 -1.49 9.78 -0.52
CA PHE A 210 -2.14 11.04 -0.86
C PHE A 210 -1.96 11.34 -2.35
N ASP A 211 -2.95 12.02 -2.96
CA ASP A 211 -2.73 12.70 -4.22
C ASP A 211 -2.01 14.06 -4.01
N LEU A 212 -1.75 14.79 -5.07
CA LEU A 212 -1.07 16.10 -4.99
C LEU A 212 -1.91 17.19 -4.31
N GLU A 213 -3.21 16.95 -4.13
CA GLU A 213 -4.15 17.88 -3.49
C GLU A 213 -4.43 17.52 -2.02
N GLY A 214 -3.81 16.45 -1.52
CA GLY A 214 -3.95 16.01 -0.13
C GLY A 214 -5.17 15.11 0.15
N HIS A 215 -5.79 14.52 -0.88
CA HIS A 215 -6.84 13.52 -0.67
C HIS A 215 -6.22 12.18 -0.33
N LEU A 216 -6.73 11.56 0.73
CA LEU A 216 -6.28 10.24 1.17
C LEU A 216 -6.95 9.14 0.33
N PHE A 217 -6.12 8.30 -0.26
CA PHE A 217 -6.55 7.06 -0.93
C PHE A 217 -6.05 5.84 -0.20
N VAL A 218 -6.90 4.80 -0.15
CA VAL A 218 -6.57 3.52 0.46
C VAL A 218 -6.98 2.40 -0.50
N THR A 219 -6.04 1.50 -0.79
CA THR A 219 -6.34 0.26 -1.50
C THR A 219 -6.79 -0.80 -0.52
N ASP A 220 -7.78 -1.58 -0.91
CA ASP A 220 -8.31 -2.66 -0.09
C ASP A 220 -8.55 -3.92 -0.93
N ASN A 221 -8.26 -5.07 -0.36
CA ASN A 221 -8.47 -6.35 -1.02
C ASN A 221 -9.97 -6.65 -1.17
N GLN A 222 -10.30 -7.61 -2.04
CA GLN A 222 -11.65 -8.15 -2.14
C GLN A 222 -12.14 -8.58 -0.76
N GLY A 223 -13.29 -8.09 -0.37
CA GLY A 223 -13.90 -8.40 0.92
C GLY A 223 -15.05 -9.38 0.79
N ASP A 224 -15.62 -9.72 1.91
CA ASP A 224 -16.77 -10.61 1.99
C ASP A 224 -18.04 -9.90 1.48
N TRP A 225 -18.04 -8.57 1.41
CA TRP A 225 -19.13 -7.75 0.89
C TRP A 225 -18.90 -7.26 -0.54
N VAL A 226 -17.74 -6.71 -0.83
CA VAL A 226 -17.36 -6.26 -2.18
C VAL A 226 -16.35 -7.26 -2.75
N GLY A 227 -16.79 -8.08 -3.69
CA GLY A 227 -16.07 -9.23 -4.21
C GLY A 227 -14.87 -8.92 -5.13
N THR A 228 -14.45 -7.66 -5.25
CA THR A 228 -13.25 -7.27 -5.99
C THR A 228 -12.37 -6.35 -5.15
N SER A 229 -11.08 -6.31 -5.49
CA SER A 229 -10.14 -5.34 -4.91
C SER A 229 -10.42 -3.94 -5.45
N LYS A 230 -10.07 -2.93 -4.66
CA LYS A 230 -10.53 -1.56 -4.92
C LYS A 230 -9.61 -0.52 -4.30
N MET A 231 -9.76 0.72 -4.77
CA MET A 231 -9.16 1.90 -4.14
C MET A 231 -10.25 2.87 -3.74
N HIS A 232 -10.21 3.33 -2.51
CA HIS A 232 -11.16 4.26 -1.92
C HIS A 232 -10.55 5.65 -1.77
N HIS A 233 -11.32 6.71 -2.06
CA HIS A 233 -11.07 8.04 -1.53
C HIS A 233 -11.61 8.07 -0.09
N VAL A 234 -10.72 8.22 0.89
CA VAL A 234 -11.06 8.04 2.31
C VAL A 234 -11.35 9.37 2.98
N GLN A 235 -12.55 9.48 3.53
CA GLN A 235 -13.05 10.66 4.23
C GLN A 235 -13.47 10.29 5.66
N GLN A 236 -13.33 11.24 6.58
CA GLN A 236 -13.69 11.06 7.98
C GLN A 236 -15.14 10.62 8.16
N GLY A 237 -15.37 9.66 9.07
CA GLY A 237 -16.68 9.16 9.45
C GLY A 237 -17.35 8.26 8.41
N LYS A 238 -16.74 8.02 7.25
CA LYS A 238 -17.31 7.18 6.19
C LYS A 238 -17.08 5.70 6.43
N PHE A 239 -17.96 4.89 5.83
CA PHE A 239 -17.93 3.43 5.85
C PHE A 239 -17.73 2.89 4.43
N TYR A 240 -16.82 1.91 4.26
CA TYR A 240 -16.37 1.44 2.94
C TYR A 240 -16.75 0.00 2.60
N GLY A 241 -17.51 -0.70 3.44
CA GLY A 241 -18.20 -1.93 3.08
C GLY A 241 -18.00 -3.13 3.98
N HIS A 242 -16.83 -3.34 4.62
CA HIS A 242 -16.63 -4.49 5.51
C HIS A 242 -17.41 -4.31 6.82
N ALA A 243 -18.58 -4.99 6.91
CA ALA A 243 -19.56 -4.76 7.97
C ALA A 243 -19.01 -5.03 9.40
N GLY A 244 -18.13 -6.01 9.56
CA GLY A 244 -17.56 -6.36 10.87
C GLY A 244 -16.92 -5.19 11.61
N SER A 245 -16.31 -4.26 10.89
CA SER A 245 -15.64 -3.08 11.46
C SER A 245 -16.62 -2.07 12.09
N LEU A 246 -17.92 -2.10 11.74
CA LEU A 246 -18.94 -1.21 12.27
C LEU A 246 -19.16 -1.39 13.78
N LEU A 247 -18.83 -2.55 14.32
CA LEU A 247 -18.94 -2.82 15.76
C LEU A 247 -18.22 -1.77 16.62
N TRP A 248 -17.15 -1.17 16.12
CA TRP A 248 -16.32 -0.19 16.81
C TRP A 248 -16.68 1.25 16.47
N ARG A 249 -17.77 1.46 15.70
CA ARG A 249 -18.31 2.79 15.44
C ARG A 249 -19.06 3.26 16.67
N GLU A 250 -18.83 4.49 17.08
CA GLU A 250 -19.56 5.12 18.18
C GLU A 250 -21.09 5.05 17.95
N GLY A 251 -21.82 4.64 18.96
CA GLY A 251 -23.27 4.46 18.90
C GLY A 251 -23.76 3.24 18.10
N TRP A 252 -22.86 2.34 17.68
CA TRP A 252 -23.28 1.11 16.98
C TRP A 252 -23.75 0.06 18.00
N GLU A 253 -24.94 -0.48 17.76
CA GLU A 253 -25.55 -1.51 18.62
C GLU A 253 -25.78 -2.82 17.84
N GLY A 254 -25.52 -3.92 18.52
CA GLY A 254 -25.78 -5.27 18.03
C GLY A 254 -24.77 -5.77 16.98
N ARG A 255 -25.09 -6.93 16.42
CA ARG A 255 -24.25 -7.58 15.42
C ARG A 255 -24.38 -6.88 14.08
N PRO A 256 -23.28 -6.38 13.46
CA PRO A 256 -23.35 -5.69 12.17
C PRO A 256 -24.02 -6.49 11.06
N LEU A 257 -23.79 -7.82 11.02
CA LEU A 257 -24.38 -8.72 10.02
C LEU A 257 -25.88 -8.99 10.18
N ASN A 258 -26.48 -8.59 11.30
CA ASN A 258 -27.94 -8.67 11.49
C ASN A 258 -28.67 -7.51 10.79
N ARG A 259 -27.94 -6.49 10.31
CA ARG A 259 -28.55 -5.42 9.52
C ARG A 259 -28.85 -5.91 8.10
N PRO A 260 -30.02 -5.57 7.54
CA PRO A 260 -30.33 -5.90 6.16
C PRO A 260 -29.32 -5.31 5.18
N VAL A 261 -29.02 -6.05 4.11
CA VAL A 261 -28.09 -5.61 3.05
C VAL A 261 -28.41 -4.21 2.52
N PRO A 262 -29.67 -3.83 2.24
CA PRO A 262 -30.00 -2.48 1.77
C PRO A 262 -29.62 -1.37 2.76
N GLU A 263 -29.73 -1.60 4.07
CA GLU A 263 -29.32 -0.62 5.09
C GLU A 263 -27.82 -0.41 5.10
N LEU A 264 -27.04 -1.50 5.07
CA LEU A 264 -25.57 -1.43 5.00
C LEU A 264 -25.09 -0.79 3.69
N ASP A 265 -25.77 -1.07 2.58
CA ASP A 265 -25.44 -0.49 1.28
C ASP A 265 -25.78 1.00 1.21
N ALA A 266 -26.81 1.45 1.91
CA ALA A 266 -27.20 2.85 1.98
C ALA A 266 -26.16 3.74 2.71
N ILE A 267 -25.42 3.18 3.68
CA ILE A 267 -24.38 3.89 4.40
C ILE A 267 -22.98 3.70 3.79
N ARG A 268 -22.84 2.81 2.82
CA ARG A 268 -21.56 2.48 2.19
C ARG A 268 -21.13 3.56 1.20
N THR A 269 -19.91 4.04 1.36
CA THR A 269 -19.23 4.89 0.36
C THR A 269 -18.65 4.00 -0.74
N LYS A 270 -18.94 4.30 -1.99
CA LYS A 270 -18.44 3.55 -3.14
C LYS A 270 -16.94 3.79 -3.34
N ALA A 271 -16.25 2.78 -3.88
CA ALA A 271 -14.86 2.91 -4.25
C ALA A 271 -14.67 3.88 -5.44
N ALA A 272 -13.54 4.58 -5.46
CA ALA A 272 -13.14 5.40 -6.60
C ALA A 272 -12.73 4.53 -7.80
N VAL A 273 -12.04 3.41 -7.55
CA VAL A 273 -11.58 2.48 -8.58
C VAL A 273 -11.84 1.06 -8.15
N LEU A 274 -12.34 0.22 -9.04
CA LEU A 274 -12.40 -1.23 -8.89
C LEU A 274 -11.27 -1.86 -9.72
N PHE A 275 -10.53 -2.77 -9.11
CA PHE A 275 -9.51 -3.56 -9.81
C PHE A 275 -10.11 -4.91 -10.19
N PRO A 276 -10.36 -5.21 -11.47
CA PRO A 276 -10.88 -6.50 -11.90
C PRO A 276 -10.04 -7.65 -11.33
N HIS A 277 -10.66 -8.46 -10.47
CA HIS A 277 -9.99 -9.57 -9.78
C HIS A 277 -9.48 -10.61 -10.79
N GLY A 278 -8.29 -11.16 -10.55
CA GLY A 278 -7.64 -12.09 -11.48
C GLY A 278 -7.02 -11.41 -12.70
N ALA A 279 -7.68 -10.45 -13.31
CA ALA A 279 -7.21 -9.76 -14.50
C ALA A 279 -6.24 -8.61 -14.16
N MET A 280 -6.64 -7.70 -13.27
CA MET A 280 -5.85 -6.50 -12.94
C MET A 280 -5.08 -6.67 -11.63
N ALA A 281 -5.76 -6.77 -10.50
CA ALA A 281 -5.12 -7.00 -9.21
C ALA A 281 -5.96 -7.89 -8.29
N ASN A 282 -5.28 -8.75 -7.53
CA ASN A 282 -5.87 -9.52 -6.44
C ASN A 282 -5.61 -8.86 -5.09
N SER A 283 -4.42 -8.29 -4.91
CA SER A 283 -4.00 -7.65 -3.69
C SER A 283 -3.22 -6.36 -4.02
N PRO A 284 -3.96 -5.26 -4.33
CA PRO A 284 -3.35 -3.97 -4.60
C PRO A 284 -2.68 -3.43 -3.33
N THR A 285 -1.57 -2.73 -3.52
CA THR A 285 -0.74 -2.22 -2.44
C THR A 285 -0.73 -0.70 -2.41
N GLN A 286 0.32 -0.08 -1.90
CA GLN A 286 0.40 1.37 -1.72
C GLN A 286 0.09 2.15 -3.00
N PRO A 287 -0.89 3.09 -2.99
CA PRO A 287 -1.02 4.10 -4.01
C PRO A 287 0.04 5.19 -3.79
N LEU A 288 0.87 5.42 -4.81
CA LEU A 288 1.92 6.45 -4.81
C LEU A 288 1.66 7.44 -5.94
N VAL A 289 1.49 8.72 -5.62
CA VAL A 289 1.34 9.76 -6.64
C VAL A 289 2.67 10.10 -7.32
N ASP A 290 2.67 10.26 -8.64
CA ASP A 290 3.82 10.83 -9.33
C ASP A 290 3.96 12.32 -9.01
N SER A 291 4.80 12.60 -8.03
CA SER A 291 5.18 13.96 -7.60
C SER A 291 6.44 14.47 -8.30
N THR A 292 6.99 13.74 -9.29
CA THR A 292 8.26 14.09 -9.94
C THR A 292 8.17 15.26 -10.92
N GLY A 293 6.95 15.74 -11.20
CA GLY A 293 6.73 16.81 -12.19
C GLY A 293 7.07 16.37 -13.61
N GLY A 294 6.88 15.09 -13.94
CA GLY A 294 7.15 14.53 -15.26
C GLY A 294 8.61 14.05 -15.46
N LYS A 295 9.41 13.98 -14.40
CA LYS A 295 10.80 13.50 -14.49
C LYS A 295 10.92 11.98 -14.41
N PHE A 296 9.85 11.30 -14.04
CA PHE A 296 9.73 9.83 -14.14
C PHE A 296 9.03 9.39 -15.43
N GLY A 297 8.41 10.29 -16.18
CA GLY A 297 7.68 10.03 -17.41
C GLY A 297 6.47 10.97 -17.54
N PRO A 298 5.62 10.81 -18.56
CA PRO A 298 4.48 11.70 -18.81
C PRO A 298 3.27 11.39 -17.91
N PHE A 299 3.49 11.09 -16.62
CA PHE A 299 2.46 10.58 -15.70
C PHE A 299 2.26 11.45 -14.46
N ALA A 300 2.81 12.65 -14.43
CA ALA A 300 2.73 13.57 -13.30
C ALA A 300 1.29 13.69 -12.75
N GLY A 301 1.14 13.52 -11.45
CA GLY A 301 -0.14 13.58 -10.75
C GLY A 301 -1.00 12.31 -10.82
N GLN A 302 -0.63 11.31 -11.61
CA GLN A 302 -1.29 10.00 -11.59
C GLN A 302 -0.78 9.15 -10.43
N LEU A 303 -1.57 8.15 -10.03
CA LEU A 303 -1.19 7.23 -8.97
C LEU A 303 -0.62 5.93 -9.55
N PHE A 304 0.49 5.46 -8.99
CA PHE A 304 1.00 4.12 -9.20
C PHE A 304 0.56 3.22 -8.06
N VAL A 305 0.13 1.98 -8.37
CA VAL A 305 -0.34 1.00 -7.40
C VAL A 305 0.35 -0.33 -7.68
N GLY A 306 1.04 -0.87 -6.69
CA GLY A 306 1.66 -2.17 -6.79
C GLY A 306 0.66 -3.33 -6.63
N GLU A 307 1.14 -4.55 -6.82
CA GLU A 307 0.34 -5.77 -6.72
C GLU A 307 1.17 -6.93 -6.12
N MET A 308 0.59 -7.64 -5.13
CA MET A 308 1.31 -8.68 -4.40
C MET A 308 1.48 -9.98 -5.18
N ASN A 309 0.50 -10.37 -6.00
CA ASN A 309 0.46 -11.68 -6.64
C ASN A 309 1.14 -11.74 -8.00
N LYS A 310 1.31 -10.57 -8.64
CA LYS A 310 1.89 -10.44 -9.98
C LYS A 310 3.09 -9.50 -9.96
N GLY A 311 4.03 -9.69 -10.87
CA GLY A 311 5.08 -8.72 -11.16
C GLY A 311 4.51 -7.56 -11.94
N ARG A 312 3.65 -6.75 -11.30
CA ARG A 312 2.89 -5.68 -11.95
C ARG A 312 2.79 -4.45 -11.07
N ILE A 313 3.02 -3.30 -11.69
CA ILE A 313 2.60 -1.98 -11.18
C ILE A 313 1.51 -1.47 -12.11
N MET A 314 0.42 -1.01 -11.52
CA MET A 314 -0.68 -0.37 -12.22
C MET A 314 -0.55 1.14 -12.15
N ARG A 315 -1.13 1.82 -13.13
CA ARG A 315 -1.36 3.26 -13.13
C ARG A 315 -2.84 3.52 -12.96
N VAL A 316 -3.20 4.49 -12.14
CA VAL A 316 -4.56 4.90 -11.90
C VAL A 316 -4.74 6.34 -12.35
N ALA A 317 -5.70 6.55 -13.24
CA ALA A 317 -6.20 7.86 -13.63
C ALA A 317 -7.51 8.14 -12.90
N LEU A 318 -7.58 9.28 -12.24
CA LEU A 318 -8.75 9.73 -11.47
C LEU A 318 -9.39 10.95 -12.11
N GLU A 319 -10.71 11.05 -11.98
CA GLU A 319 -11.45 12.28 -12.24
C GLU A 319 -12.40 12.62 -11.09
N ARG A 320 -12.64 13.89 -10.86
CA ARG A 320 -13.61 14.36 -9.86
C ARG A 320 -15.03 14.28 -10.41
N VAL A 321 -15.92 13.66 -9.66
CA VAL A 321 -17.34 13.53 -10.02
C VAL A 321 -18.21 13.71 -8.78
N ARG A 322 -19.15 14.65 -8.83
CA ARG A 322 -20.20 14.85 -7.79
C ARG A 322 -19.64 14.83 -6.35
N GLY A 323 -18.53 15.52 -6.13
CA GLY A 323 -17.89 15.63 -4.79
C GLY A 323 -17.10 14.39 -4.33
N GLY A 324 -16.86 13.44 -5.22
CA GLY A 324 -16.01 12.28 -5.00
C GLY A 324 -15.03 12.05 -6.15
N PHE A 325 -14.56 10.83 -6.28
CA PHE A 325 -13.68 10.41 -7.37
C PHE A 325 -14.22 9.17 -8.05
N GLN A 326 -14.00 9.10 -9.35
CA GLN A 326 -14.03 7.86 -10.12
C GLN A 326 -12.74 7.74 -10.93
N GLY A 327 -12.41 6.54 -11.38
CA GLY A 327 -11.20 6.36 -12.17
C GLY A 327 -11.09 4.98 -12.79
N MET A 328 -10.01 4.81 -13.53
CA MET A 328 -9.64 3.55 -14.15
C MET A 328 -8.23 3.11 -13.72
N CYS A 329 -7.98 1.81 -13.76
CA CYS A 329 -6.65 1.25 -13.61
C CYS A 329 -6.15 0.68 -14.94
N ILE A 330 -4.87 0.91 -15.22
CA ILE A 330 -4.20 0.50 -16.44
C ILE A 330 -2.90 -0.20 -16.03
N PRO A 331 -2.46 -1.32 -16.66
CA PRO A 331 -1.12 -1.84 -16.43
C PRO A 331 -0.09 -0.75 -16.82
N PHE A 332 0.91 -0.57 -15.95
CA PHE A 332 2.03 0.32 -16.21
C PHE A 332 3.28 -0.50 -16.54
N TYR A 333 3.76 -1.27 -15.58
CA TYR A 333 4.88 -2.19 -15.77
C TYR A 333 4.41 -3.60 -15.42
N ASP A 334 4.54 -4.56 -16.35
CA ASP A 334 3.95 -5.89 -16.20
C ASP A 334 4.93 -6.97 -16.70
N GLY A 335 5.47 -7.77 -15.80
CA GLY A 335 6.52 -8.73 -16.11
C GLY A 335 7.89 -8.09 -16.28
N ALA A 336 8.59 -8.42 -17.37
CA ALA A 336 9.90 -7.87 -17.76
C ALA A 336 10.95 -7.78 -16.61
N GLY A 337 10.98 -8.82 -15.76
CA GLY A 337 11.91 -8.90 -14.63
C GLY A 337 11.45 -8.22 -13.35
N LEU A 338 10.28 -7.55 -13.34
CA LEU A 338 9.71 -7.02 -12.11
C LEU A 338 9.26 -8.19 -11.22
N LYS A 339 9.77 -8.22 -10.01
CA LYS A 339 9.37 -9.22 -9.00
C LYS A 339 7.90 -9.04 -8.61
N ARG A 340 7.27 -10.13 -8.19
CA ARG A 340 5.98 -10.09 -7.51
C ARG A 340 6.14 -9.51 -6.09
N GLY A 341 5.03 -9.16 -5.45
CA GLY A 341 5.07 -8.62 -4.10
C GLY A 341 5.45 -7.13 -4.05
N ASN A 342 5.04 -6.34 -5.05
CA ASN A 342 5.29 -4.90 -5.10
C ASN A 342 4.51 -4.22 -3.96
N ASN A 343 5.06 -4.24 -2.74
CA ASN A 343 4.34 -3.86 -1.54
C ASN A 343 4.45 -2.36 -1.22
N ARG A 344 5.64 -1.80 -1.32
CA ARG A 344 5.91 -0.38 -1.03
C ARG A 344 6.72 0.25 -2.14
N MET A 345 6.44 1.51 -2.39
CA MET A 345 7.10 2.29 -3.44
C MET A 345 7.41 3.69 -2.94
N VAL A 346 8.51 4.26 -3.43
CA VAL A 346 8.89 5.67 -3.17
C VAL A 346 9.69 6.22 -4.34
N PHE A 347 9.52 7.50 -4.66
CA PHE A 347 10.39 8.19 -5.61
C PHE A 347 11.68 8.64 -4.94
N GLY A 348 12.82 8.29 -5.54
CA GLY A 348 14.12 8.74 -5.09
C GLY A 348 14.42 10.19 -5.48
N PRO A 349 15.48 10.80 -4.90
CA PRO A 349 15.93 12.14 -5.27
C PRO A 349 16.34 12.27 -6.74
N ASP A 350 16.70 11.16 -7.38
CA ASP A 350 17.00 11.06 -8.82
C ASP A 350 15.75 10.81 -9.68
N HIS A 351 14.56 10.89 -9.07
CA HIS A 351 13.25 10.63 -9.69
C HIS A 351 13.03 9.20 -10.17
N SER A 352 13.88 8.24 -9.79
CA SER A 352 13.62 6.82 -10.00
C SER A 352 12.58 6.31 -9.01
N LEU A 353 11.81 5.29 -9.41
CA LEU A 353 10.87 4.61 -8.55
C LEU A 353 11.58 3.42 -7.87
N TRP A 354 11.63 3.44 -6.54
CA TRP A 354 12.13 2.35 -5.73
C TRP A 354 10.97 1.48 -5.27
N ILE A 355 11.15 0.15 -5.33
CA ILE A 355 10.08 -0.83 -5.17
C ILE A 355 10.54 -1.89 -4.19
N GLY A 356 9.90 -1.93 -3.02
CA GLY A 356 10.08 -2.97 -2.01
C GLY A 356 9.17 -4.17 -2.29
N HIS A 357 9.75 -5.36 -2.24
CA HIS A 357 9.05 -6.62 -2.49
C HIS A 357 8.92 -7.44 -1.23
N SER A 358 7.71 -7.94 -0.98
CA SER A 358 7.35 -8.76 0.17
C SER A 358 6.43 -9.90 -0.24
N ASN A 359 6.45 -11.01 0.49
CA ASN A 359 5.57 -12.14 0.23
C ASN A 359 4.61 -12.47 1.40
N HIS A 360 4.87 -11.95 2.59
CA HIS A 360 4.09 -12.24 3.81
C HIS A 360 3.78 -13.74 4.02
N GLY A 361 4.62 -14.62 3.45
CA GLY A 361 4.47 -16.06 3.56
C GLY A 361 3.42 -16.71 2.63
N TRP A 362 2.72 -15.95 1.78
CA TRP A 362 1.65 -16.50 0.92
C TRP A 362 1.69 -16.08 -0.55
N ALA A 363 2.24 -14.91 -0.86
CA ALA A 363 2.32 -14.41 -2.24
C ALA A 363 3.50 -13.46 -2.40
N GLY A 364 3.95 -13.27 -3.65
CA GLY A 364 5.04 -12.35 -3.95
C GLY A 364 6.43 -12.99 -3.89
N GLU A 365 7.41 -12.14 -4.00
CA GLU A 365 8.85 -12.41 -3.90
C GLU A 365 9.44 -11.44 -2.88
N ARG A 366 10.76 -11.37 -2.78
CA ARG A 366 11.45 -10.53 -1.80
C ARG A 366 12.53 -9.72 -2.48
N GLY A 367 12.87 -8.57 -1.91
CA GLY A 367 13.97 -7.75 -2.38
C GLY A 367 13.64 -6.30 -2.58
N LEU A 368 14.54 -5.62 -3.23
CA LEU A 368 14.47 -4.21 -3.58
C LEU A 368 14.82 -4.04 -5.05
N GLN A 369 13.98 -3.36 -5.80
CA GLN A 369 14.25 -3.00 -7.19
C GLN A 369 14.09 -1.49 -7.39
N LYS A 370 14.69 -0.99 -8.47
CA LYS A 370 14.68 0.41 -8.85
C LYS A 370 14.34 0.52 -10.32
N LEU A 371 13.37 1.35 -10.65
CA LEU A 371 12.90 1.60 -12.00
C LEU A 371 13.26 3.03 -12.42
N ARG A 372 13.98 3.19 -13.51
CA ARG A 372 14.43 4.49 -14.04
C ARG A 372 13.87 4.71 -15.44
N TRP A 373 13.31 5.90 -15.66
CA TRP A 373 12.90 6.33 -16.99
C TRP A 373 14.11 6.67 -17.86
N ASN A 374 14.17 6.11 -19.07
CA ASN A 374 15.27 6.37 -20.03
C ASN A 374 15.03 7.59 -20.93
N LYS A 375 14.00 8.39 -20.62
CA LYS A 375 13.57 9.63 -21.31
C LYS A 375 12.92 9.40 -22.69
N LYS A 376 12.76 8.20 -23.15
CA LYS A 376 11.89 7.92 -24.31
C LYS A 376 10.43 8.04 -23.86
N VAL A 377 9.60 8.66 -24.68
CA VAL A 377 8.18 8.86 -24.35
C VAL A 377 7.37 7.70 -24.91
N PRO A 378 6.63 6.97 -24.06
CA PRO A 378 5.71 5.94 -24.53
C PRO A 378 4.62 6.57 -25.40
N PHE A 379 4.17 5.83 -26.40
CA PHE A 379 3.00 6.24 -27.17
C PHE A 379 1.77 6.18 -26.27
N GLU A 380 1.13 7.31 -26.07
CA GLU A 380 -0.09 7.44 -25.28
C GLU A 380 -1.12 8.32 -25.98
N LEU A 381 -2.38 7.92 -25.86
CA LEU A 381 -3.50 8.74 -26.26
C LEU A 381 -3.73 9.81 -25.19
N LYS A 382 -3.46 11.10 -25.49
CA LYS A 382 -3.61 12.20 -24.52
C LYS A 382 -5.04 12.69 -24.41
N SER A 383 -5.81 12.64 -25.50
CA SER A 383 -7.22 13.05 -25.52
C SER A 383 -7.94 12.42 -26.72
N MET A 384 -9.22 12.19 -26.57
CA MET A 384 -10.15 11.98 -27.67
C MET A 384 -11.15 13.13 -27.66
N SER A 385 -11.29 13.81 -28.81
CA SER A 385 -12.33 14.82 -29.03
C SER A 385 -13.52 14.20 -29.75
#